data_411473fa478ba15b2099fe9b49c12393
#
_entry.id   411473fa478ba15b2099fe9b49c12393
#
_cell.length_a   1.000
_cell.length_b   1.000
_cell.length_c   1.000
_cell.angle_alpha   90.00
_cell.angle_beta   90.00
_cell.angle_gamma   90.00
#
_symmetry.space_group_name_H-M   'P 1'
#
loop_
_entity.id
_entity.type
_entity.pdbx_description
1 polymer ?
#
loop_
_entity_poly.entity_id
_entity_poly.type
_entity_poly.pdbx_seq_one_letter_code
_entity_poly.pdbx_strand_id
1 'polypeptide(L)'
;MKNYNFNQWCKTAWLKFSLMITGCMLVLMLINWNTWSTPLKCIAVVAALIPVHATEEWIFPGGFAFQYNLFLNKSEYPACYPMNRASDMVTVLGTTIMYAIITIYFAITGKSVPGGILLGATCFSALEVSVHTFFGIKAYFTFKDRGKTTIYGTGSMTAYTGFLVLGIIMIRQMIAIGLSGKDILFCILVLGITSIL
;
A
#
# COMPACT_ATOMS: atom_id res chain seq x y z
N MET A 1 8.52 29.62 -16.21
CA MET A 1 7.87 28.37 -15.72
C MET A 1 8.67 27.20 -16.27
N LYS A 2 9.24 26.32 -15.43
CA LYS A 2 9.86 25.06 -15.92
C LYS A 2 8.74 24.22 -16.55
N ASN A 3 8.91 23.89 -17.82
CA ASN A 3 8.01 22.94 -18.49
C ASN A 3 8.09 21.60 -17.76
N TYR A 4 7.09 21.34 -16.92
CA TYR A 4 6.93 20.05 -16.26
C TYR A 4 6.51 19.07 -17.33
N ASN A 5 7.41 18.18 -17.74
CA ASN A 5 7.07 17.13 -18.70
C ASN A 5 6.65 15.84 -17.96
N PHE A 6 6.00 14.95 -18.68
CA PHE A 6 5.51 13.67 -18.14
C PHE A 6 6.62 12.84 -17.46
N ASN A 7 7.83 12.85 -18.00
CA ASN A 7 8.98 12.14 -17.41
C ASN A 7 9.35 12.68 -16.02
N GLN A 8 9.25 13.99 -15.78
CA GLN A 8 9.50 14.57 -14.47
C GLN A 8 8.35 14.20 -13.51
N TRP A 9 7.11 14.17 -14.00
CA TRP A 9 5.96 13.76 -13.22
C TRP A 9 6.11 12.30 -12.76
N CYS A 10 6.45 11.38 -13.63
CA CYS A 10 6.71 9.98 -13.30
C CYS A 10 7.85 9.78 -12.29
N LYS A 11 8.81 10.70 -12.22
CA LYS A 11 9.94 10.59 -11.28
C LYS A 11 9.62 11.10 -9.88
N THR A 12 8.78 12.12 -9.72
CA THR A 12 8.68 12.85 -8.44
C THR A 12 7.30 13.36 -8.09
N ALA A 13 6.52 13.87 -9.04
CA ALA A 13 5.28 14.60 -8.73
C ALA A 13 4.14 13.68 -8.30
N TRP A 14 4.06 12.46 -8.82
CA TRP A 14 3.00 11.51 -8.51
C TRP A 14 2.92 11.17 -7.01
N LEU A 15 4.07 11.08 -6.33
CA LEU A 15 4.09 10.77 -4.90
C LEU A 15 3.53 11.94 -4.08
N LYS A 16 3.81 13.18 -4.48
CA LYS A 16 3.20 14.36 -3.85
C LYS A 16 1.68 14.39 -4.06
N PHE A 17 1.25 14.04 -5.27
CA PHE A 17 -0.18 13.94 -5.59
C PHE A 17 -0.87 12.83 -4.76
N SER A 18 -0.26 11.67 -4.63
CA SER A 18 -0.81 10.60 -3.79
C SER A 18 -0.85 10.98 -2.31
N LEU A 19 0.13 11.72 -1.79
CA LEU A 19 0.10 12.28 -0.43
C LEU A 19 -1.02 13.33 -0.23
N MET A 20 -1.39 14.08 -1.27
CA MET A 20 -2.58 14.95 -1.20
C MET A 20 -3.86 14.11 -1.04
N ILE A 21 -3.97 12.97 -1.74
CA ILE A 21 -5.09 12.03 -1.54
C ILE A 21 -5.10 11.54 -0.09
N THR A 22 -3.94 11.18 0.48
CA THR A 22 -3.82 10.84 1.92
C THR A 22 -4.42 11.92 2.80
N GLY A 23 -4.01 13.18 2.60
CA GLY A 23 -4.52 14.31 3.37
C GLY A 23 -6.04 14.45 3.26
N CYS A 24 -6.58 14.37 2.05
CA CYS A 24 -8.03 14.40 1.82
C CYS A 24 -8.75 13.25 2.52
N MET A 25 -8.25 12.02 2.44
CA MET A 25 -8.86 10.86 3.10
C MET A 25 -8.85 10.99 4.63
N LEU A 26 -7.76 11.47 5.21
CA LEU A 26 -7.68 11.70 6.65
C LEU A 26 -8.66 12.79 7.10
N VAL A 27 -8.77 13.90 6.39
CA VAL A 27 -9.74 14.97 6.69
C VAL A 27 -11.17 14.45 6.60
N LEU A 28 -11.53 13.75 5.52
CA LEU A 28 -12.85 13.17 5.36
C LEU A 28 -13.18 12.18 6.48
N MET A 29 -12.23 11.36 6.86
CA MET A 29 -12.39 10.39 7.96
C MET A 29 -12.58 11.10 9.31
N LEU A 30 -11.82 12.15 9.60
CA LEU A 30 -11.94 12.91 10.85
C LEU A 30 -13.29 13.63 10.96
N ILE A 31 -13.76 14.25 9.88
CA ILE A 31 -15.06 14.94 9.84
C ILE A 31 -16.20 13.93 10.06
N ASN A 32 -16.07 12.72 9.52
CA ASN A 32 -17.10 11.69 9.58
C ASN A 32 -16.82 10.59 10.61
N TRP A 33 -15.94 10.84 11.56
CA TRP A 33 -15.47 9.81 12.50
C TRP A 33 -16.60 9.08 13.22
N ASN A 34 -17.62 9.78 13.65
CA ASN A 34 -18.75 9.23 14.41
C ASN A 34 -19.83 8.60 13.51
N THR A 35 -19.83 8.88 12.22
CA THR A 35 -20.85 8.40 11.27
C THR A 35 -20.39 7.20 10.45
N TRP A 36 -19.08 7.10 10.16
CA TRP A 36 -18.54 6.00 9.37
C TRP A 36 -18.41 4.72 10.20
N SER A 37 -18.80 3.60 9.59
CA SER A 37 -18.58 2.28 10.16
C SER A 37 -17.08 1.95 10.26
N THR A 38 -16.72 1.04 11.17
CA THR A 38 -15.32 0.60 11.30
C THR A 38 -14.75 0.00 10.01
N PRO A 39 -15.48 -0.85 9.25
CA PRO A 39 -15.04 -1.29 7.92
C PRO A 39 -14.69 -0.14 6.97
N LEU A 40 -15.55 0.89 6.89
CA LEU A 40 -15.31 2.03 6.02
C LEU A 40 -14.07 2.84 6.44
N LYS A 41 -13.88 3.04 7.75
CA LYS A 41 -12.66 3.67 8.29
C LYS A 41 -11.41 2.87 7.91
N CYS A 42 -11.47 1.54 8.00
CA CYS A 42 -10.33 0.70 7.61
C CYS A 42 -9.94 0.91 6.14
N ILE A 43 -10.91 0.94 5.23
CA ILE A 43 -10.63 1.16 3.80
C ILE A 43 -10.10 2.57 3.54
N ALA A 44 -10.61 3.59 4.22
CA ALA A 44 -10.07 4.94 4.15
C ALA A 44 -8.61 5.01 4.64
N VAL A 45 -8.29 4.30 5.72
CA VAL A 45 -6.91 4.21 6.25
C VAL A 45 -6.01 3.48 5.27
N VAL A 46 -6.47 2.41 4.58
CA VAL A 46 -5.68 1.77 3.50
C VAL A 46 -5.34 2.79 2.43
N ALA A 47 -6.33 3.53 1.92
CA ALA A 47 -6.11 4.56 0.91
C ALA A 47 -5.10 5.64 1.34
N ALA A 48 -5.14 6.02 2.63
CA ALA A 48 -4.22 7.01 3.18
C ALA A 48 -2.82 6.46 3.46
N LEU A 49 -2.72 5.18 3.84
CA LEU A 49 -1.47 4.54 4.25
C LEU A 49 -0.56 4.20 3.07
N ILE A 50 -1.12 3.80 1.93
CA ILE A 50 -0.33 3.43 0.73
C ILE A 50 0.65 4.54 0.31
N PRO A 51 0.26 5.82 0.16
CA PRO A 51 1.22 6.86 -0.20
C PRO A 51 2.26 7.17 0.89
N VAL A 52 1.90 7.01 2.17
CA VAL A 52 2.85 7.14 3.29
C VAL A 52 3.89 6.04 3.22
N HIS A 53 3.45 4.81 2.96
CA HIS A 53 4.31 3.65 2.77
C HIS A 53 5.26 3.84 1.58
N ALA A 54 4.74 4.25 0.42
CA ALA A 54 5.56 4.57 -0.74
C ALA A 54 6.58 5.69 -0.46
N THR A 55 6.29 6.62 0.46
CA THR A 55 7.26 7.62 0.89
C THR A 55 8.43 6.99 1.66
N GLU A 56 8.17 5.99 2.50
CA GLU A 56 9.22 5.22 3.17
C GLU A 56 10.05 4.43 2.15
N GLU A 57 9.42 3.86 1.14
CA GLU A 57 10.09 3.06 0.10
C GLU A 57 10.97 3.89 -0.83
N TRP A 58 10.53 5.12 -1.19
CA TRP A 58 11.14 5.90 -2.26
C TRP A 58 11.92 7.12 -1.79
N ILE A 59 11.62 7.66 -0.61
CA ILE A 59 12.21 8.92 -0.14
C ILE A 59 12.99 8.71 1.17
N PHE A 60 12.36 8.17 2.20
CA PHE A 60 12.95 8.11 3.52
C PHE A 60 12.62 6.80 4.26
N PRO A 61 13.62 5.89 4.38
CA PRO A 61 15.00 6.03 3.89
C PRO A 61 15.17 5.80 2.39
N GLY A 62 14.16 5.23 1.70
CA GLY A 62 14.23 4.89 0.29
C GLY A 62 15.02 3.57 0.04
N GLY A 63 15.09 3.16 -1.24
CA GLY A 63 15.88 2.00 -1.65
C GLY A 63 15.09 0.70 -1.85
N PHE A 64 13.76 0.73 -1.78
CA PHE A 64 12.92 -0.44 -2.02
C PHE A 64 13.17 -1.08 -3.39
N ALA A 65 13.20 -0.28 -4.45
CA ALA A 65 13.46 -0.78 -5.79
C ALA A 65 14.79 -1.55 -5.90
N PHE A 66 15.83 -1.10 -5.20
CA PHE A 66 17.11 -1.82 -5.16
C PHE A 66 16.93 -3.22 -4.55
N GLN A 67 16.23 -3.32 -3.43
CA GLN A 67 15.98 -4.61 -2.76
C GLN A 67 15.11 -5.52 -3.63
N TYR A 68 14.04 -4.99 -4.21
CA TYR A 68 13.14 -5.71 -5.10
C TYR A 68 13.89 -6.25 -6.33
N ASN A 69 14.64 -5.39 -7.00
CA ASN A 69 15.38 -5.76 -8.20
C ASN A 69 16.50 -6.77 -7.91
N LEU A 70 17.20 -6.61 -6.79
CA LEU A 70 18.29 -7.49 -6.40
C LEU A 70 17.76 -8.88 -5.96
N PHE A 71 16.76 -8.91 -5.08
CA PHE A 71 16.38 -10.15 -4.41
C PHE A 71 15.33 -10.97 -5.14
N LEU A 72 14.40 -10.32 -5.82
CA LEU A 72 13.37 -11.02 -6.61
C LEU A 72 13.79 -11.19 -8.08
N ASN A 73 14.23 -10.12 -8.71
CA ASN A 73 14.52 -10.17 -10.14
C ASN A 73 15.95 -10.58 -10.47
N LYS A 74 16.86 -10.65 -9.47
CA LYS A 74 18.29 -10.94 -9.68
C LYS A 74 18.89 -10.05 -10.77
N SER A 75 18.49 -8.79 -10.80
CA SER A 75 18.84 -7.84 -11.83
C SER A 75 20.34 -7.52 -11.83
N GLU A 76 20.91 -7.38 -13.00
CA GLU A 76 22.27 -6.84 -13.19
C GLU A 76 22.32 -5.33 -12.89
N TYR A 77 21.16 -4.64 -12.97
CA TYR A 77 21.02 -3.20 -12.71
C TYR A 77 20.04 -2.90 -11.59
N PRO A 78 20.28 -3.41 -10.36
CA PRO A 78 19.28 -3.36 -9.28
C PRO A 78 18.88 -1.95 -8.84
N ALA A 79 19.71 -0.95 -9.13
CA ALA A 79 19.40 0.44 -8.79
C ALA A 79 18.25 1.05 -9.62
N CYS A 80 17.90 0.48 -10.78
CA CYS A 80 16.96 1.12 -11.71
C CYS A 80 16.10 0.18 -12.57
N TYR A 81 16.34 -1.13 -12.58
CA TYR A 81 15.61 -2.04 -13.46
C TYR A 81 15.43 -3.43 -12.84
N PRO A 82 14.27 -4.10 -13.04
CA PRO A 82 13.09 -3.62 -13.79
C PRO A 82 12.25 -2.60 -13.01
N MET A 83 12.18 -2.67 -11.67
CA MET A 83 11.42 -1.73 -10.87
C MET A 83 12.11 -0.38 -10.78
N ASN A 84 11.35 0.68 -10.98
CA ASN A 84 11.77 2.06 -10.84
C ASN A 84 10.56 2.94 -10.46
N ARG A 85 10.78 4.24 -10.19
CA ARG A 85 9.71 5.15 -9.76
C ARG A 85 8.55 5.27 -10.74
N ALA A 86 8.78 5.07 -12.02
CA ALA A 86 7.72 5.19 -13.02
C ALA A 86 6.87 3.92 -13.09
N SER A 87 7.49 2.73 -12.97
CA SER A 87 6.74 1.48 -12.93
C SER A 87 5.93 1.35 -11.63
N ASP A 88 6.51 1.71 -10.50
CA ASP A 88 5.84 1.65 -9.21
C ASP A 88 4.72 2.70 -9.05
N MET A 89 4.84 3.84 -9.74
CA MET A 89 3.80 4.86 -9.78
C MET A 89 2.44 4.28 -10.18
N VAL A 90 2.41 3.39 -11.16
CA VAL A 90 1.15 2.80 -11.66
C VAL A 90 0.49 1.99 -10.54
N THR A 91 1.27 1.17 -9.85
CA THR A 91 0.78 0.34 -8.74
C THR A 91 0.32 1.18 -7.56
N VAL A 92 1.18 2.05 -7.05
CA VAL A 92 0.90 2.86 -5.85
C VAL A 92 -0.25 3.83 -6.09
N LEU A 93 -0.21 4.59 -7.19
CA LEU A 93 -1.24 5.59 -7.48
C LEU A 93 -2.56 4.91 -7.85
N GLY A 94 -2.52 3.84 -8.67
CA GLY A 94 -3.70 3.08 -9.05
C GLY A 94 -4.40 2.48 -7.84
N THR A 95 -3.67 1.82 -6.95
CA THR A 95 -4.21 1.22 -5.73
C THR A 95 -4.73 2.29 -4.77
N THR A 96 -4.02 3.41 -4.60
CA THR A 96 -4.47 4.55 -3.79
C THR A 96 -5.81 5.10 -4.29
N ILE A 97 -5.91 5.37 -5.59
CA ILE A 97 -7.13 5.91 -6.21
C ILE A 97 -8.27 4.90 -6.09
N MET A 98 -8.01 3.62 -6.32
CA MET A 98 -9.01 2.56 -6.18
C MET A 98 -9.63 2.56 -4.77
N TYR A 99 -8.82 2.51 -3.72
CA TYR A 99 -9.33 2.52 -2.35
C TYR A 99 -9.98 3.86 -1.97
N ALA A 100 -9.50 4.98 -2.49
CA ALA A 100 -10.14 6.29 -2.30
C ALA A 100 -11.55 6.32 -2.95
N ILE A 101 -11.70 5.83 -4.19
CA ILE A 101 -12.99 5.74 -4.87
C ILE A 101 -13.94 4.81 -4.11
N ILE A 102 -13.47 3.64 -3.67
CA ILE A 102 -14.25 2.70 -2.86
C ILE A 102 -14.74 3.41 -1.59
N THR A 103 -13.85 4.10 -0.88
CA THR A 103 -14.21 4.84 0.34
C THR A 103 -15.30 5.89 0.07
N ILE A 104 -15.11 6.72 -0.95
CA ILE A 104 -16.06 7.78 -1.31
C ILE A 104 -17.41 7.19 -1.71
N TYR A 105 -17.42 6.11 -2.49
CA TYR A 105 -18.66 5.44 -2.90
C TYR A 105 -19.48 4.97 -1.70
N PHE A 106 -18.87 4.27 -0.73
CA PHE A 106 -19.59 3.80 0.46
C PHE A 106 -19.96 4.94 1.42
N ALA A 107 -19.14 5.97 1.51
CA ALA A 107 -19.44 7.16 2.28
C ALA A 107 -20.67 7.91 1.75
N ILE A 108 -20.80 8.07 0.44
CA ILE A 108 -21.93 8.78 -0.18
C ILE A 108 -23.20 7.93 -0.18
N THR A 109 -23.08 6.63 -0.47
CA THR A 109 -24.25 5.76 -0.58
C THR A 109 -24.79 5.27 0.75
N GLY A 110 -24.04 5.39 1.84
CA GLY A 110 -24.39 4.85 3.15
C GLY A 110 -24.48 3.31 3.19
N LYS A 111 -24.06 2.62 2.12
CA LYS A 111 -24.07 1.15 2.07
C LYS A 111 -22.97 0.56 2.94
N SER A 112 -23.18 -0.65 3.42
CA SER A 112 -22.17 -1.40 4.14
C SER A 112 -21.03 -1.84 3.20
N VAL A 113 -19.79 -1.76 3.69
CA VAL A 113 -18.62 -2.27 2.96
C VAL A 113 -18.70 -3.80 2.90
N PRO A 114 -18.68 -4.42 1.71
CA PRO A 114 -18.70 -5.87 1.56
C PRO A 114 -17.48 -6.55 2.20
N GLY A 115 -17.69 -7.75 2.74
CA GLY A 115 -16.62 -8.56 3.33
C GLY A 115 -15.47 -8.85 2.35
N GLY A 116 -15.77 -9.00 1.06
CA GLY A 116 -14.77 -9.23 0.01
C GLY A 116 -13.80 -8.06 -0.19
N ILE A 117 -14.23 -6.81 0.03
CA ILE A 117 -13.33 -5.63 -0.01
C ILE A 117 -12.39 -5.65 1.20
N LEU A 118 -12.92 -5.94 2.38
CA LEU A 118 -12.10 -6.08 3.59
C LEU A 118 -11.09 -7.22 3.45
N LEU A 119 -11.51 -8.34 2.87
CA LEU A 119 -10.64 -9.50 2.64
C LEU A 119 -9.51 -9.12 1.67
N GLY A 120 -9.81 -8.46 0.56
CA GLY A 120 -8.81 -7.96 -0.40
C GLY A 120 -7.81 -7.01 0.25
N ALA A 121 -8.28 -6.04 1.02
CA ALA A 121 -7.43 -5.11 1.75
C ALA A 121 -6.58 -5.80 2.83
N THR A 122 -7.12 -6.84 3.47
CA THR A 122 -6.37 -7.66 4.44
C THR A 122 -5.27 -8.48 3.76
N CYS A 123 -5.57 -9.09 2.61
CA CYS A 123 -4.57 -9.82 1.82
C CYS A 123 -3.45 -8.89 1.33
N PHE A 124 -3.80 -7.69 0.87
CA PHE A 124 -2.83 -6.66 0.51
C PHE A 124 -1.94 -6.29 1.72
N SER A 125 -2.55 -6.02 2.88
CA SER A 125 -1.80 -5.73 4.11
C SER A 125 -0.86 -6.87 4.53
N ALA A 126 -1.30 -8.11 4.41
CA ALA A 126 -0.49 -9.29 4.71
C ALA A 126 0.68 -9.45 3.72
N LEU A 127 0.44 -9.14 2.44
CA LEU A 127 1.48 -9.13 1.40
C LEU A 127 2.56 -8.11 1.73
N GLU A 128 2.20 -6.87 2.07
CA GLU A 128 3.15 -5.81 2.43
C GLU A 128 4.03 -6.23 3.61
N VAL A 129 3.42 -6.73 4.68
CA VAL A 129 4.18 -7.24 5.84
C VAL A 129 5.14 -8.36 5.44
N SER A 130 4.68 -9.30 4.62
CA SER A 130 5.48 -10.45 4.19
C SER A 130 6.65 -10.06 3.31
N VAL A 131 6.43 -9.18 2.34
CA VAL A 131 7.45 -8.69 1.40
C VAL A 131 8.54 -7.93 2.14
N HIS A 132 8.16 -6.99 3.01
CA HIS A 132 9.13 -6.19 3.77
C HIS A 132 9.89 -7.02 4.81
N THR A 133 9.25 -8.03 5.40
CA THR A 133 9.94 -9.00 6.26
C THR A 133 10.98 -9.78 5.47
N PHE A 134 10.61 -10.31 4.32
CA PHE A 134 11.51 -11.06 3.45
C PHE A 134 12.71 -10.21 3.03
N PHE A 135 12.48 -8.99 2.56
CA PHE A 135 13.57 -8.10 2.13
C PHE A 135 14.46 -7.68 3.30
N GLY A 136 13.89 -7.41 4.46
CA GLY A 136 14.66 -7.07 5.65
C GLY A 136 15.61 -8.20 6.04
N ILE A 137 15.11 -9.43 6.11
CA ILE A 137 15.90 -10.62 6.42
C ILE A 137 16.97 -10.87 5.36
N LYS A 138 16.58 -10.85 4.08
CA LYS A 138 17.52 -11.05 2.95
C LYS A 138 18.63 -10.00 2.96
N ALA A 139 18.28 -8.73 3.13
CA ALA A 139 19.23 -7.64 3.16
C ALA A 139 20.20 -7.77 4.36
N TYR A 140 19.69 -8.19 5.53
CA TYR A 140 20.55 -8.44 6.70
C TYR A 140 21.60 -9.50 6.37
N PHE A 141 21.19 -10.69 5.91
CA PHE A 141 22.15 -11.77 5.63
C PHE A 141 23.09 -11.45 4.46
N THR A 142 22.67 -10.64 3.51
CA THR A 142 23.50 -10.26 2.36
C THR A 142 24.54 -9.20 2.72
N PHE A 143 24.23 -8.28 3.64
CA PHE A 143 25.03 -7.09 3.91
C PHE A 143 25.54 -6.96 5.36
N LYS A 144 25.34 -7.97 6.22
CA LYS A 144 25.82 -7.94 7.62
C LYS A 144 27.32 -7.69 7.73
N ASP A 145 28.11 -8.31 6.85
CA ASP A 145 29.57 -8.15 6.82
C ASP A 145 30.00 -6.78 6.22
N ARG A 146 29.04 -6.00 5.72
CA ARG A 146 29.23 -4.64 5.20
C ARG A 146 28.58 -3.58 6.10
N GLY A 147 28.28 -3.93 7.35
CA GLY A 147 27.81 -3.00 8.36
C GLY A 147 26.27 -2.93 8.54
N LYS A 148 25.48 -3.81 7.90
CA LYS A 148 24.06 -3.89 8.19
C LYS A 148 23.82 -4.63 9.51
N THR A 149 23.28 -3.91 10.51
CA THR A 149 23.12 -4.40 11.87
C THR A 149 21.70 -4.87 12.23
N THR A 150 20.72 -4.55 11.42
CA THR A 150 19.30 -4.84 11.69
C THR A 150 18.61 -5.49 10.50
N ILE A 151 17.49 -6.18 10.76
CA ILE A 151 16.58 -6.70 9.72
C ILE A 151 15.66 -5.63 9.14
N TYR A 152 15.78 -4.36 9.56
CA TYR A 152 14.99 -3.29 8.99
C TYR A 152 15.23 -3.18 7.49
N GLY A 153 14.15 -3.21 6.72
CA GLY A 153 14.10 -2.92 5.29
C GLY A 153 13.30 -1.64 5.03
N THR A 154 13.46 -1.05 3.86
CA THR A 154 12.62 0.09 3.45
C THR A 154 11.16 -0.36 3.38
N GLY A 155 10.21 0.45 3.86
CA GLY A 155 8.81 0.06 3.97
C GLY A 155 8.44 -0.73 5.24
N SER A 156 9.42 -1.26 5.98
CA SER A 156 9.14 -2.10 7.16
C SER A 156 8.42 -1.36 8.27
N MET A 157 8.71 -0.08 8.49
CA MET A 157 8.08 0.68 9.56
C MET A 157 6.57 0.79 9.34
N THR A 158 6.16 1.26 8.18
CA THR A 158 4.74 1.41 7.83
C THR A 158 4.05 0.05 7.63
N ALA A 159 4.77 -0.97 7.14
CA ALA A 159 4.25 -2.33 7.06
C ALA A 159 3.85 -2.87 8.44
N TYR A 160 4.70 -2.75 9.45
CA TYR A 160 4.40 -3.27 10.79
C TYR A 160 3.49 -2.37 11.61
N THR A 161 3.72 -1.05 11.62
CA THR A 161 2.92 -0.12 12.44
C THR A 161 1.59 0.26 11.79
N GLY A 162 1.49 0.16 10.48
CA GLY A 162 0.30 0.47 9.69
C GLY A 162 -0.43 -0.78 9.20
N PHE A 163 0.09 -1.45 8.18
CA PHE A 163 -0.62 -2.56 7.53
C PHE A 163 -0.87 -3.75 8.42
N LEU A 164 0.08 -4.17 9.28
CA LEU A 164 -0.16 -5.27 10.21
C LEU A 164 -1.28 -4.95 11.19
N VAL A 165 -1.24 -3.78 11.81
CA VAL A 165 -2.25 -3.36 12.79
C VAL A 165 -3.61 -3.26 12.12
N LEU A 166 -3.67 -2.63 10.95
CA LEU A 166 -4.90 -2.49 10.18
C LEU A 166 -5.44 -3.84 9.72
N GLY A 167 -4.58 -4.75 9.27
CA GLY A 167 -4.93 -6.12 8.90
C GLY A 167 -5.59 -6.88 10.04
N ILE A 168 -5.05 -6.77 11.27
CA ILE A 168 -5.64 -7.38 12.47
C ILE A 168 -7.04 -6.81 12.75
N ILE A 169 -7.21 -5.49 12.61
CA ILE A 169 -8.53 -4.85 12.80
C ILE A 169 -9.52 -5.35 11.74
N MET A 170 -9.11 -5.42 10.48
CA MET A 170 -9.96 -5.91 9.39
C MET A 170 -10.34 -7.38 9.56
N ILE A 171 -9.44 -8.24 10.02
CA ILE A 171 -9.76 -9.65 10.34
C ILE A 171 -10.86 -9.72 11.41
N ARG A 172 -10.77 -8.93 12.49
CA ARG A 172 -11.82 -8.87 13.51
C ARG A 172 -13.17 -8.42 12.92
N GLN A 173 -13.16 -7.45 12.02
CA GLN A 173 -14.40 -7.01 11.36
C GLN A 173 -14.98 -8.10 10.46
N MET A 174 -14.15 -8.83 9.70
CA MET A 174 -14.60 -9.94 8.86
C MET A 174 -15.21 -11.08 9.67
N ILE A 175 -14.64 -11.41 10.83
CA ILE A 175 -15.20 -12.42 11.75
C ILE A 175 -16.58 -11.96 12.24
N ALA A 176 -16.74 -10.68 12.57
CA ALA A 176 -18.01 -10.14 13.06
C ALA A 176 -19.11 -10.09 11.99
N ILE A 177 -18.74 -9.81 10.72
CA ILE A 177 -19.68 -9.71 9.58
C ILE A 177 -20.03 -11.10 9.05
N GLY A 178 -19.09 -12.05 9.10
CA GLY A 178 -19.12 -13.30 8.37
C GLY A 178 -18.72 -13.13 6.90
N LEU A 179 -18.04 -14.12 6.35
CA LEU A 179 -17.65 -14.14 4.94
C LEU A 179 -18.50 -15.12 4.16
N SER A 180 -18.92 -14.74 2.98
CA SER A 180 -19.65 -15.56 2.02
C SER A 180 -18.74 -15.99 0.85
N GLY A 181 -19.16 -17.01 0.08
CA GLY A 181 -18.46 -17.38 -1.15
C GLY A 181 -18.36 -16.24 -2.17
N LYS A 182 -19.33 -15.31 -2.17
CA LYS A 182 -19.30 -14.12 -3.02
C LYS A 182 -18.19 -13.15 -2.61
N ASP A 183 -17.91 -13.03 -1.31
CA ASP A 183 -16.83 -12.19 -0.80
C ASP A 183 -15.47 -12.71 -1.23
N ILE A 184 -15.29 -14.03 -1.24
CA ILE A 184 -14.05 -14.68 -1.72
C ILE A 184 -13.86 -14.41 -3.21
N LEU A 185 -14.90 -14.59 -4.02
CA LEU A 185 -14.84 -14.29 -5.46
C LEU A 185 -14.51 -12.83 -5.71
N PHE A 186 -15.14 -11.92 -4.97
CA PHE A 186 -14.89 -10.50 -5.08
C PHE A 186 -13.45 -10.11 -4.68
N CYS A 187 -12.94 -10.75 -3.62
CA CYS A 187 -11.53 -10.59 -3.22
C CYS A 187 -10.57 -11.00 -4.34
N ILE A 188 -10.80 -12.16 -4.98
CA ILE A 188 -9.98 -12.63 -6.09
C ILE A 188 -9.98 -11.63 -7.24
N LEU A 189 -11.14 -11.03 -7.56
CA LEU A 189 -11.24 -10.00 -8.60
C LEU A 189 -10.44 -8.74 -8.23
N VAL A 190 -10.56 -8.26 -6.99
CA VAL A 190 -9.82 -7.08 -6.51
C VAL A 190 -8.32 -7.32 -6.53
N LEU A 191 -7.86 -8.48 -6.02
CA LEU A 191 -6.45 -8.84 -6.04
C LEU A 191 -5.94 -9.04 -7.48
N GLY A 192 -6.75 -9.61 -8.37
CA GLY A 192 -6.41 -9.72 -9.79
C GLY A 192 -6.17 -8.36 -10.43
N ILE A 193 -7.02 -7.37 -10.17
CA ILE A 193 -6.85 -6.01 -10.67
C ILE A 193 -5.56 -5.37 -10.12
N THR A 194 -5.32 -5.50 -8.81
CA THR A 194 -4.11 -4.93 -8.18
C THR A 194 -2.81 -5.62 -8.62
N SER A 195 -2.89 -6.86 -9.08
CA SER A 195 -1.71 -7.60 -9.58
C SER A 195 -1.38 -7.30 -11.06
N ILE A 196 -2.32 -6.72 -11.79
CA ILE A 196 -2.12 -6.30 -13.19
C ILE A 196 -1.59 -4.85 -13.26
N LEU A 197 -1.88 -4.04 -12.25
CA LEU A 197 -1.36 -2.67 -12.10
C LEU A 197 0.08 -2.66 -11.62
#